data_27dbf5f1bdeec6e51411f54e57a3355e
#
_entry.id   27dbf5f1bdeec6e51411f54e57a3355e
#
_cell.length_a   1.000
_cell.length_b   1.000
_cell.length_c   1.000
_cell.angle_alpha   90.00
_cell.angle_beta   90.00
_cell.angle_gamma   90.00
#
_symmetry.space_group_name_H-M   'P 1'
#
loop_
_entity.id
_entity.type
_entity.pdbx_description
1 polymer ?
#
loop_
_entity_poly.entity_id
_entity_poly.type
_entity_poly.pdbx_seq_one_letter_code
_entity_poly.pdbx_strand_id
1 'polypeptide(L)'
;MAQSYREISPELAQGFRLLMADVDGTLNDGGDALIPEIYQLIRRMEELGLVVGLVSGRTLSRLENMARDLDITGPIIAENGGLAKLRVDEPLLDLGYSRQPGLDALEKLKKLYPGKIKEREDNLERQIDVVMWSLGPELSELREHIGDTQLLDSGYICHLMQAGISKGKTLERLLEKLPEMNLDANNVIAVGDSLTDISLFQHFPNSILIPSPKLSDDAKERLQAAAGFVSDHSIEKGFVEVATHIVNARAGG
;
A
#
# COMPACT_ATOMS: atom_id res chain seq x y z
N MET A 1 -12.94 14.88 -6.97
CA MET A 1 -13.24 14.38 -5.61
C MET A 1 -13.69 12.94 -5.73
N ALA A 2 -13.25 12.07 -4.86
CA ALA A 2 -13.64 10.67 -4.82
C ALA A 2 -15.16 10.52 -4.70
N GLN A 3 -15.73 9.54 -5.37
CA GLN A 3 -17.15 9.17 -5.27
C GLN A 3 -17.38 8.30 -4.03
N SER A 4 -18.62 8.17 -3.57
CA SER A 4 -18.91 7.16 -2.53
C SER A 4 -18.65 5.75 -3.07
N TYR A 5 -18.10 4.86 -2.24
CA TYR A 5 -17.94 3.44 -2.62
C TYR A 5 -19.25 2.77 -3.00
N ARG A 6 -20.38 3.32 -2.57
CA ARG A 6 -21.73 2.82 -2.94
C ARG A 6 -22.09 3.02 -4.41
N GLU A 7 -21.33 3.89 -5.11
CA GLU A 7 -21.47 4.08 -6.55
C GLU A 7 -20.81 2.97 -7.38
N ILE A 8 -20.12 2.03 -6.74
CA ILE A 8 -19.59 0.83 -7.41
C ILE A 8 -20.79 -0.05 -7.79
N SER A 9 -21.15 -0.03 -9.07
CA SER A 9 -22.28 -0.82 -9.58
C SER A 9 -21.96 -2.33 -9.59
N PRO A 10 -22.99 -3.21 -9.63
CA PRO A 10 -22.77 -4.64 -9.81
C PRO A 10 -21.93 -4.97 -11.05
N GLU A 11 -22.18 -4.30 -12.18
CA GLU A 11 -21.44 -4.50 -13.43
C GLU A 11 -19.97 -4.14 -13.26
N LEU A 12 -19.67 -3.02 -12.60
CA LEU A 12 -18.30 -2.61 -12.30
C LEU A 12 -17.62 -3.62 -11.37
N ALA A 13 -18.32 -4.03 -10.29
CA ALA A 13 -17.80 -5.00 -9.33
C ALA A 13 -17.50 -6.37 -9.98
N GLN A 14 -18.29 -6.81 -10.93
CA GLN A 14 -18.05 -8.05 -11.69
C GLN A 14 -16.85 -7.95 -12.62
N GLY A 15 -16.50 -6.74 -13.06
CA GLY A 15 -15.31 -6.46 -13.88
C GLY A 15 -13.99 -6.58 -13.12
N PHE A 16 -14.01 -6.49 -11.79
CA PHE A 16 -12.80 -6.58 -10.97
C PHE A 16 -12.22 -7.98 -10.95
N ARG A 17 -10.91 -8.09 -11.04
CA ARG A 17 -10.16 -9.36 -11.04
C ARG A 17 -9.12 -9.42 -9.93
N LEU A 18 -8.58 -8.27 -9.52
CA LEU A 18 -7.54 -8.17 -8.50
C LEU A 18 -7.90 -7.04 -7.54
N LEU A 19 -7.85 -7.32 -6.24
CA LEU A 19 -7.90 -6.33 -5.18
C LEU A 19 -6.52 -6.27 -4.50
N MET A 20 -5.91 -5.08 -4.47
CA MET A 20 -4.67 -4.82 -3.74
C MET A 20 -4.98 -3.94 -2.53
N ALA A 21 -4.83 -4.50 -1.33
CA ALA A 21 -5.10 -3.80 -0.08
C ALA A 21 -3.81 -3.36 0.61
N ASP A 22 -3.75 -2.08 1.01
CA ASP A 22 -2.80 -1.66 2.03
C ASP A 22 -3.16 -2.29 3.38
N VAL A 23 -2.21 -2.31 4.30
CA VAL A 23 -2.38 -2.99 5.59
C VAL A 23 -2.62 -2.01 6.73
N ASP A 24 -1.62 -1.17 7.03
CA ASP A 24 -1.64 -0.28 8.19
C ASP A 24 -2.52 0.95 7.95
N GLY A 25 -3.61 1.09 8.68
CA GLY A 25 -4.60 2.14 8.46
C GLY A 25 -5.74 1.74 7.52
N THR A 26 -5.62 0.58 6.86
CA THR A 26 -6.61 0.00 5.95
C THR A 26 -7.22 -1.28 6.53
N LEU A 27 -6.44 -2.34 6.71
CA LEU A 27 -6.89 -3.62 7.27
C LEU A 27 -6.84 -3.64 8.80
N ASN A 28 -5.95 -2.85 9.40
CA ASN A 28 -5.81 -2.70 10.85
C ASN A 28 -5.24 -1.34 11.23
N ASP A 29 -5.16 -1.05 12.53
CA ASP A 29 -4.58 0.19 13.07
C ASP A 29 -3.08 0.02 13.45
N GLY A 30 -2.29 -0.67 12.60
CA GLY A 30 -0.84 -0.81 12.76
C GLY A 30 -0.37 -2.02 13.56
N GLY A 31 -1.29 -2.93 13.97
CA GLY A 31 -0.96 -4.21 14.62
C GLY A 31 -0.77 -5.35 13.61
N ASP A 32 -0.46 -6.55 14.09
CA ASP A 32 -0.41 -7.75 13.22
C ASP A 32 -1.75 -8.50 13.19
N ALA A 33 -2.61 -8.32 14.20
CA ALA A 33 -3.91 -8.96 14.27
C ALA A 33 -4.95 -8.25 13.39
N LEU A 34 -5.78 -9.04 12.72
CA LEU A 34 -6.94 -8.59 11.97
C LEU A 34 -8.22 -9.07 12.66
N ILE A 35 -9.32 -8.33 12.47
CA ILE A 35 -10.63 -8.75 12.96
C ILE A 35 -11.16 -9.93 12.13
N PRO A 36 -11.97 -10.83 12.73
CA PRO A 36 -12.46 -12.04 12.05
C PRO A 36 -13.22 -11.77 10.75
N GLU A 37 -13.92 -10.66 10.67
CA GLU A 37 -14.70 -10.23 9.51
C GLU A 37 -13.82 -10.05 8.26
N ILE A 38 -12.59 -9.56 8.42
CA ILE A 38 -11.66 -9.39 7.30
C ILE A 38 -11.27 -10.74 6.70
N TYR A 39 -10.96 -11.75 7.52
CA TYR A 39 -10.67 -13.10 7.05
C TYR A 39 -11.84 -13.70 6.25
N GLN A 40 -13.06 -13.51 6.74
CA GLN A 40 -14.27 -14.01 6.08
C GLN A 40 -14.51 -13.31 4.73
N LEU A 41 -14.34 -11.99 4.69
CA LEU A 41 -14.56 -11.20 3.47
C LEU A 41 -13.49 -11.49 2.41
N ILE A 42 -12.21 -11.59 2.80
CA ILE A 42 -11.12 -11.95 1.87
C ILE A 42 -11.38 -13.33 1.28
N ARG A 43 -11.67 -14.33 2.10
CA ARG A 43 -12.05 -15.68 1.61
C ARG A 43 -13.22 -15.62 0.65
N ARG A 44 -14.26 -14.84 0.99
CA ARG A 44 -15.44 -14.73 0.13
C ARG A 44 -15.16 -14.04 -1.19
N MET A 45 -14.28 -13.05 -1.22
CA MET A 45 -13.81 -12.43 -2.46
C MET A 45 -13.08 -13.43 -3.36
N GLU A 46 -12.15 -14.20 -2.80
CA GLU A 46 -11.42 -15.27 -3.53
C GLU A 46 -12.38 -16.35 -4.08
N GLU A 47 -13.36 -16.80 -3.30
CA GLU A 47 -14.40 -17.72 -3.75
C GLU A 47 -15.23 -17.18 -4.92
N LEU A 48 -15.42 -15.87 -4.99
CA LEU A 48 -16.12 -15.18 -6.07
C LEU A 48 -15.21 -14.84 -7.26
N GLY A 49 -13.95 -15.34 -7.26
CA GLY A 49 -12.98 -15.12 -8.33
C GLY A 49 -12.36 -13.71 -8.36
N LEU A 50 -12.40 -12.98 -7.25
CA LEU A 50 -11.65 -11.76 -7.05
C LEU A 50 -10.37 -12.08 -6.28
N VAL A 51 -9.24 -12.14 -6.98
CA VAL A 51 -7.93 -12.40 -6.38
C VAL A 51 -7.57 -11.25 -5.43
N VAL A 52 -7.07 -11.58 -4.24
CA VAL A 52 -6.66 -10.59 -3.24
C VAL A 52 -5.14 -10.59 -3.07
N GLY A 53 -4.54 -9.41 -3.09
CA GLY A 53 -3.13 -9.19 -2.81
C GLY A 53 -2.92 -8.11 -1.76
N LEU A 54 -1.69 -8.01 -1.25
CA LEU A 54 -1.31 -7.02 -0.23
C LEU A 54 -0.23 -6.07 -0.77
N VAL A 55 -0.31 -4.80 -0.37
CA VAL A 55 0.70 -3.80 -0.68
C VAL A 55 0.98 -2.93 0.54
N SER A 56 2.21 -2.92 1.07
CA SER A 56 2.49 -2.27 2.35
C SER A 56 3.90 -1.68 2.45
N GLY A 57 4.09 -0.76 3.38
CA GLY A 57 5.41 -0.32 3.85
C GLY A 57 6.11 -1.30 4.81
N ARG A 58 5.47 -2.41 5.17
CA ARG A 58 6.03 -3.45 6.04
C ARG A 58 7.20 -4.18 5.36
N THR A 59 8.04 -4.85 6.18
CA THR A 59 9.05 -5.77 5.67
C THR A 59 8.41 -6.95 4.94
N LEU A 60 9.14 -7.54 3.99
CA LEU A 60 8.64 -8.67 3.21
C LEU A 60 8.21 -9.84 4.11
N SER A 61 9.02 -10.19 5.12
CA SER A 61 8.73 -11.30 6.02
C SER A 61 7.41 -11.14 6.78
N ARG A 62 7.11 -9.92 7.26
CA ARG A 62 5.84 -9.65 7.95
C ARG A 62 4.65 -9.72 6.99
N LEU A 63 4.83 -9.22 5.78
CA LEU A 63 3.77 -9.25 4.77
C LEU A 63 3.48 -10.67 4.26
N GLU A 64 4.53 -11.50 4.08
CA GLU A 64 4.38 -12.91 3.74
C GLU A 64 3.63 -13.71 4.81
N ASN A 65 3.92 -13.47 6.09
CA ASN A 65 3.20 -14.14 7.18
C ASN A 65 1.71 -13.76 7.16
N MET A 66 1.39 -12.48 7.02
CA MET A 66 0.01 -12.02 6.90
C MET A 66 -0.70 -12.62 5.67
N ALA A 67 -0.02 -12.68 4.53
CA ALA A 67 -0.57 -13.26 3.31
C ALA A 67 -0.91 -14.75 3.47
N ARG A 68 -0.06 -15.50 4.18
CA ARG A 68 -0.33 -16.91 4.50
C ARG A 68 -1.49 -17.05 5.49
N ASP A 69 -1.54 -16.23 6.52
CA ASP A 69 -2.62 -16.25 7.52
C ASP A 69 -3.98 -15.94 6.89
N LEU A 70 -4.01 -15.07 5.89
CA LEU A 70 -5.20 -14.69 5.14
C LEU A 70 -5.56 -15.69 4.02
N ASP A 71 -4.67 -16.62 3.69
CA ASP A 71 -4.81 -17.58 2.57
C ASP A 71 -5.06 -16.89 1.22
N ILE A 72 -4.39 -15.75 0.98
CA ILE A 72 -4.54 -14.99 -0.26
C ILE A 72 -3.75 -15.62 -1.41
N THR A 73 -4.28 -15.48 -2.63
CA THR A 73 -3.67 -16.07 -3.84
C THR A 73 -2.97 -15.04 -4.72
N GLY A 74 -3.13 -13.77 -4.42
CA GLY A 74 -2.62 -12.65 -5.20
C GLY A 74 -1.20 -12.21 -4.85
N PRO A 75 -0.73 -11.16 -5.54
CA PRO A 75 0.61 -10.65 -5.34
C PRO A 75 0.79 -9.95 -3.99
N ILE A 76 2.06 -9.90 -3.54
CA ILE A 76 2.47 -9.11 -2.38
C ILE A 76 3.53 -8.11 -2.80
N ILE A 77 3.36 -6.87 -2.35
CA ILE A 77 4.28 -5.75 -2.58
C ILE A 77 4.67 -5.19 -1.22
N ALA A 78 5.94 -5.34 -0.85
CA ALA A 78 6.50 -4.89 0.42
C ALA A 78 7.37 -3.65 0.25
N GLU A 79 7.71 -3.04 1.40
CA GLU A 79 8.64 -1.91 1.47
C GLU A 79 8.27 -0.78 0.49
N ASN A 80 6.98 -0.38 0.48
CA ASN A 80 6.44 0.71 -0.35
C ASN A 80 6.69 0.54 -1.86
N GLY A 81 6.77 -0.69 -2.35
CA GLY A 81 7.04 -1.00 -3.75
C GLY A 81 8.48 -1.43 -4.02
N GLY A 82 9.33 -1.50 -2.99
CA GLY A 82 10.72 -1.94 -3.12
C GLY A 82 10.87 -3.42 -3.46
N LEU A 83 9.97 -4.24 -2.97
CA LEU A 83 9.99 -5.70 -3.12
C LEU A 83 8.63 -6.20 -3.60
N ALA A 84 8.62 -7.24 -4.44
CA ALA A 84 7.37 -7.84 -4.89
C ALA A 84 7.51 -9.33 -5.23
N LYS A 85 6.42 -10.05 -5.01
CA LYS A 85 6.23 -11.45 -5.43
C LYS A 85 4.87 -11.58 -6.11
N LEU A 86 4.76 -12.44 -7.12
CA LEU A 86 3.47 -12.70 -7.79
C LEU A 86 2.52 -13.50 -6.89
N ARG A 87 3.08 -14.37 -6.05
CA ARG A 87 2.39 -15.11 -4.99
C ARG A 87 3.32 -15.31 -3.81
N VAL A 88 2.77 -15.55 -2.63
CA VAL A 88 3.57 -15.64 -1.38
C VAL A 88 4.67 -16.69 -1.44
N ASP A 89 4.44 -17.83 -2.10
CA ASP A 89 5.41 -18.94 -2.19
C ASP A 89 6.30 -18.89 -3.45
N GLU A 90 6.11 -17.88 -4.31
CA GLU A 90 6.96 -17.69 -5.48
C GLU A 90 8.23 -16.88 -5.13
N PRO A 91 9.27 -16.96 -5.98
CA PRO A 91 10.50 -16.20 -5.75
C PRO A 91 10.27 -14.69 -5.81
N LEU A 92 11.13 -13.96 -5.13
CA LEU A 92 11.18 -12.50 -5.20
C LEU A 92 11.49 -12.06 -6.63
N LEU A 93 10.77 -11.06 -7.12
CA LEU A 93 11.03 -10.48 -8.43
C LEU A 93 12.23 -9.55 -8.38
N ASP A 94 13.09 -9.66 -9.37
CA ASP A 94 14.15 -8.66 -9.59
C ASP A 94 13.52 -7.40 -10.20
N LEU A 95 13.41 -6.35 -9.38
CA LEU A 95 12.93 -5.04 -9.79
C LEU A 95 14.05 -4.08 -10.16
N GLY A 96 15.33 -4.47 -10.00
CA GLY A 96 16.50 -3.65 -10.27
C GLY A 96 16.66 -2.48 -9.31
N TYR A 97 16.09 -2.55 -8.10
CA TYR A 97 16.19 -1.51 -7.09
C TYR A 97 17.35 -1.74 -6.14
N SER A 98 17.92 -0.65 -5.61
CA SER A 98 19.03 -0.66 -4.66
C SER A 98 18.64 0.02 -3.35
N ARG A 99 19.10 -0.54 -2.25
CA ARG A 99 18.98 0.06 -0.93
C ARG A 99 19.99 1.17 -0.69
N GLN A 100 21.12 1.15 -1.41
CA GLN A 100 22.28 2.02 -1.15
C GLN A 100 21.93 3.52 -1.11
N PRO A 101 21.11 4.07 -2.04
CA PRO A 101 20.73 5.48 -1.96
C PRO A 101 20.07 5.87 -0.64
N GLY A 102 19.19 5.02 -0.10
CA GLY A 102 18.54 5.26 1.19
C GLY A 102 19.53 5.23 2.37
N LEU A 103 20.48 4.30 2.35
CA LEU A 103 21.54 4.22 3.37
C LEU A 103 22.45 5.46 3.33
N ASP A 104 22.88 5.88 2.15
CA ASP A 104 23.74 7.07 1.99
C ASP A 104 23.01 8.34 2.47
N ALA A 105 21.72 8.47 2.14
CA ALA A 105 20.88 9.56 2.61
C ALA A 105 20.75 9.54 4.16
N LEU A 106 20.47 8.38 4.75
CA LEU A 106 20.37 8.25 6.21
C LEU A 106 21.67 8.67 6.91
N GLU A 107 22.81 8.19 6.43
CA GLU A 107 24.10 8.56 7.00
C GLU A 107 24.38 10.07 6.90
N LYS A 108 24.05 10.68 5.76
CA LYS A 108 24.19 12.12 5.56
C LYS A 108 23.32 12.91 6.53
N LEU A 109 22.04 12.53 6.66
CA LEU A 109 21.10 13.18 7.56
C LEU A 109 21.52 13.02 9.03
N LYS A 110 22.01 11.86 9.46
CA LYS A 110 22.52 11.65 10.82
C LYS A 110 23.73 12.55 11.13
N LYS A 111 24.58 12.83 10.14
CA LYS A 111 25.72 13.76 10.28
C LYS A 111 25.27 15.23 10.35
N LEU A 112 24.29 15.62 9.54
CA LEU A 112 23.79 17.02 9.50
C LEU A 112 22.91 17.35 10.72
N TYR A 113 22.18 16.38 11.25
CA TYR A 113 21.24 16.56 12.35
C TYR A 113 21.54 15.59 13.51
N PRO A 114 22.68 15.76 14.22
CA PRO A 114 23.07 14.83 15.28
C PRO A 114 22.01 14.69 16.37
N GLY A 115 21.64 13.44 16.67
CA GLY A 115 20.62 13.09 17.67
C GLY A 115 19.18 13.42 17.29
N LYS A 116 18.93 13.98 16.08
CA LYS A 116 17.58 14.29 15.59
C LYS A 116 17.06 13.28 14.58
N ILE A 117 17.92 12.51 13.97
CA ILE A 117 17.56 11.43 13.06
C ILE A 117 17.77 10.10 13.80
N LYS A 118 16.69 9.35 13.98
CA LYS A 118 16.73 8.06 14.67
C LYS A 118 16.33 6.94 13.72
N GLU A 119 17.26 6.04 13.48
CA GLU A 119 17.04 4.84 12.67
C GLU A 119 16.11 3.85 13.39
N ARG A 120 15.27 3.15 12.63
CA ARG A 120 14.42 2.09 13.16
C ARG A 120 15.16 0.75 13.20
N GLU A 121 14.83 -0.06 14.21
CA GLU A 121 15.43 -1.38 14.39
C GLU A 121 15.06 -2.36 13.27
N ASP A 122 13.86 -2.24 12.70
CA ASP A 122 13.41 -3.08 11.60
C ASP A 122 14.16 -2.84 10.27
N ASN A 123 15.02 -1.82 10.20
CA ASN A 123 15.98 -1.68 9.11
C ASN A 123 16.93 -2.88 8.97
N LEU A 124 17.12 -3.68 10.03
CA LEU A 124 17.92 -4.91 9.96
C LEU A 124 17.27 -5.97 9.05
N GLU A 125 15.96 -5.96 8.89
CA GLU A 125 15.19 -6.90 8.07
C GLU A 125 14.88 -6.36 6.67
N ARG A 126 14.98 -5.03 6.47
CA ARG A 126 14.63 -4.38 5.20
C ARG A 126 15.69 -4.59 4.14
N GLN A 127 15.27 -4.75 2.90
CA GLN A 127 16.14 -5.02 1.77
C GLN A 127 16.30 -3.81 0.83
N ILE A 128 15.30 -2.94 0.74
CA ILE A 128 15.28 -1.77 -0.14
C ILE A 128 14.99 -0.48 0.63
N ASP A 129 13.93 -0.46 1.42
CA ASP A 129 13.49 0.72 2.18
C ASP A 129 14.39 0.95 3.41
N VAL A 130 14.69 2.21 3.72
CA VAL A 130 15.44 2.64 4.90
C VAL A 130 14.55 3.56 5.72
N VAL A 131 14.25 3.18 6.96
CA VAL A 131 13.22 3.83 7.76
C VAL A 131 13.82 4.57 8.95
N MET A 132 13.31 5.79 9.19
CA MET A 132 13.79 6.65 10.27
C MET A 132 12.66 7.47 10.89
N TRP A 133 12.91 7.99 12.09
CA TRP A 133 12.18 9.10 12.67
C TRP A 133 12.97 10.41 12.51
N SER A 134 12.25 11.50 12.15
CA SER A 134 12.76 12.85 12.27
C SER A 134 12.26 13.46 13.59
N LEU A 135 13.17 13.80 14.48
CA LEU A 135 12.88 14.34 15.81
C LEU A 135 13.15 15.86 15.87
N GLY A 136 12.75 16.59 14.83
CA GLY A 136 12.90 18.05 14.83
C GLY A 136 12.96 18.69 13.44
N PRO A 137 13.88 18.29 12.53
CA PRO A 137 13.90 18.85 11.18
C PRO A 137 12.59 18.59 10.42
N GLU A 138 12.14 19.60 9.69
CA GLU A 138 11.00 19.49 8.81
C GLU A 138 11.33 18.63 7.57
N LEU A 139 10.34 17.94 7.02
CA LEU A 139 10.56 17.06 5.86
C LEU A 139 11.05 17.80 4.61
N SER A 140 10.63 19.05 4.42
CA SER A 140 11.11 19.92 3.36
C SER A 140 12.61 20.16 3.46
N GLU A 141 13.09 20.45 4.68
CA GLU A 141 14.50 20.64 4.98
C GLU A 141 15.31 19.34 4.72
N LEU A 142 14.79 18.20 5.16
CA LEU A 142 15.46 16.91 4.90
C LEU A 142 15.60 16.61 3.40
N ARG A 143 14.58 16.92 2.60
CA ARG A 143 14.60 16.70 1.15
C ARG A 143 15.71 17.46 0.42
N GLU A 144 16.13 18.60 0.91
CA GLU A 144 17.24 19.38 0.33
C GLU A 144 18.59 18.65 0.42
N HIS A 145 18.70 17.66 1.30
CA HIS A 145 19.94 16.99 1.62
C HIS A 145 20.06 15.55 1.12
N ILE A 146 19.01 14.95 0.58
CA ILE A 146 18.98 13.52 0.22
C ILE A 146 19.31 13.22 -1.26
N GLY A 147 19.55 14.24 -2.08
CA GLY A 147 19.90 14.06 -3.51
C GLY A 147 18.81 13.34 -4.29
N ASP A 148 19.19 12.32 -5.06
CA ASP A 148 18.27 11.52 -5.89
C ASP A 148 17.48 10.46 -5.11
N THR A 149 17.56 10.49 -3.77
CA THR A 149 16.74 9.64 -2.89
C THR A 149 15.37 10.29 -2.69
N GLN A 150 14.30 9.52 -2.71
CA GLN A 150 13.00 10.01 -2.30
C GLN A 150 12.79 9.81 -0.80
N LEU A 151 12.09 10.78 -0.18
CA LEU A 151 11.61 10.72 1.19
C LEU A 151 10.09 10.65 1.16
N LEU A 152 9.54 9.49 1.56
CA LEU A 152 8.12 9.29 1.75
C LEU A 152 7.77 9.46 3.23
N ASP A 153 6.67 10.12 3.49
CA ASP A 153 6.10 10.28 4.82
C ASP A 153 4.82 9.44 4.92
N SER A 154 4.79 8.50 5.85
CA SER A 154 3.60 7.72 6.16
C SER A 154 2.72 8.35 7.25
N GLY A 155 3.09 9.55 7.72
CA GLY A 155 2.44 10.22 8.85
C GLY A 155 3.00 9.83 10.23
N TYR A 156 3.88 8.83 10.29
CA TYR A 156 4.53 8.34 11.53
C TYR A 156 6.04 8.23 11.40
N ILE A 157 6.48 7.80 10.26
CA ILE A 157 7.87 7.49 9.97
C ILE A 157 8.21 7.96 8.56
N CYS A 158 9.50 8.22 8.37
CA CYS A 158 10.05 8.60 7.08
C CYS A 158 10.73 7.40 6.43
N HIS A 159 10.49 7.23 5.14
CA HIS A 159 11.07 6.20 4.30
C HIS A 159 12.03 6.84 3.31
N LEU A 160 13.28 6.41 3.31
CA LEU A 160 14.32 6.82 2.36
C LEU A 160 14.53 5.70 1.35
N MET A 161 14.22 5.97 0.10
CA MET A 161 14.26 4.97 -0.96
C MET A 161 14.90 5.55 -2.23
N GLN A 162 15.43 4.70 -3.08
CA GLN A 162 15.82 5.09 -4.42
C GLN A 162 14.65 5.82 -5.12
N ALA A 163 14.94 6.93 -5.79
CA ALA A 163 13.91 7.68 -6.49
C ALA A 163 13.17 6.84 -7.55
N GLY A 164 11.87 7.04 -7.64
CA GLY A 164 11.02 6.37 -8.62
C GLY A 164 10.41 5.04 -8.17
N ILE A 165 10.73 4.54 -6.98
CA ILE A 165 10.05 3.40 -6.38
C ILE A 165 8.68 3.87 -5.85
N SER A 166 7.61 3.14 -6.14
CA SER A 166 6.30 3.39 -5.53
C SER A 166 5.40 2.16 -5.62
N LYS A 167 4.42 2.07 -4.72
CA LYS A 167 3.42 0.98 -4.71
C LYS A 167 2.73 0.84 -6.08
N GLY A 168 2.28 1.95 -6.67
CA GLY A 168 1.56 1.96 -7.95
C GLY A 168 2.40 1.50 -9.13
N LYS A 169 3.63 2.01 -9.28
CA LYS A 169 4.55 1.58 -10.35
C LYS A 169 4.93 0.11 -10.24
N THR A 170 5.13 -0.37 -9.02
CA THR A 170 5.46 -1.78 -8.81
C THR A 170 4.29 -2.67 -9.14
N LEU A 171 3.07 -2.28 -8.77
CA LEU A 171 1.87 -3.02 -9.15
C LEU A 171 1.68 -3.04 -10.69
N GLU A 172 1.86 -1.92 -11.36
CA GLU A 172 1.80 -1.85 -12.84
C GLU A 172 2.78 -2.85 -13.48
N ARG A 173 4.04 -2.88 -13.04
CA ARG A 173 5.04 -3.86 -13.50
C ARG A 173 4.67 -5.32 -13.19
N LEU A 174 3.94 -5.56 -12.11
CA LEU A 174 3.44 -6.90 -11.76
C LEU A 174 2.35 -7.36 -12.72
N LEU A 175 1.44 -6.47 -13.13
CA LEU A 175 0.38 -6.81 -14.08
C LEU A 175 0.94 -7.33 -15.41
N GLU A 176 2.05 -6.75 -15.88
CA GLU A 176 2.76 -7.22 -17.07
C GLU A 176 3.31 -8.66 -16.94
N LYS A 177 3.53 -9.12 -15.71
CA LYS A 177 4.04 -10.46 -15.40
C LYS A 177 2.94 -11.48 -15.04
N LEU A 178 1.68 -11.07 -15.11
CA LEU A 178 0.50 -11.89 -14.88
C LEU A 178 -0.38 -11.99 -16.15
N PRO A 179 0.19 -12.36 -17.32
CA PRO A 179 -0.55 -12.36 -18.58
C PRO A 179 -1.74 -13.31 -18.60
N GLU A 180 -1.70 -14.38 -17.78
CA GLU A 180 -2.79 -15.34 -17.63
C GLU A 180 -4.06 -14.74 -17.03
N MET A 181 -3.93 -13.65 -16.25
CA MET A 181 -5.07 -12.95 -15.67
C MET A 181 -5.69 -11.93 -16.62
N ASN A 182 -5.00 -11.58 -17.70
CA ASN A 182 -5.41 -10.57 -18.68
C ASN A 182 -5.92 -9.28 -18.01
N LEU A 183 -5.08 -8.72 -17.11
CA LEU A 183 -5.43 -7.56 -16.31
C LEU A 183 -5.04 -6.26 -17.01
N ASP A 184 -5.91 -5.27 -16.90
CA ASP A 184 -5.58 -3.87 -17.10
C ASP A 184 -5.91 -3.06 -15.83
N ALA A 185 -5.64 -1.76 -15.84
CA ALA A 185 -5.87 -0.90 -14.68
C ALA A 185 -7.36 -0.84 -14.24
N ASN A 186 -8.30 -1.12 -15.15
CA ASN A 186 -9.74 -1.09 -14.83
C ASN A 186 -10.22 -2.37 -14.13
N ASN A 187 -9.45 -3.46 -14.21
CA ASN A 187 -9.76 -4.72 -13.52
C ASN A 187 -9.19 -4.76 -12.10
N VAL A 188 -8.44 -3.73 -11.69
CA VAL A 188 -7.78 -3.67 -10.38
C VAL A 188 -8.51 -2.70 -9.45
N ILE A 189 -8.77 -3.15 -8.23
CA ILE A 189 -9.14 -2.29 -7.11
C ILE A 189 -7.88 -2.10 -6.25
N ALA A 190 -7.53 -0.85 -5.96
CA ALA A 190 -6.46 -0.52 -5.02
C ALA A 190 -7.07 0.18 -3.79
N VAL A 191 -6.82 -0.36 -2.60
CA VAL A 191 -7.38 0.17 -1.35
C VAL A 191 -6.24 0.66 -0.45
N GLY A 192 -6.35 1.88 0.07
CA GLY A 192 -5.31 2.47 0.94
C GLY A 192 -5.82 3.68 1.72
N ASP A 193 -4.98 4.20 2.64
CA ASP A 193 -5.38 5.27 3.56
C ASP A 193 -4.38 6.44 3.64
N SER A 194 -3.16 6.29 3.11
CA SER A 194 -2.04 7.19 3.37
C SER A 194 -1.44 7.83 2.11
N LEU A 195 -0.57 8.82 2.30
CA LEU A 195 0.14 9.48 1.19
C LEU A 195 1.01 8.53 0.37
N THR A 196 1.42 7.39 0.93
CA THR A 196 2.18 6.37 0.19
C THR A 196 1.31 5.64 -0.84
N ASP A 197 -0.04 5.71 -0.70
CA ASP A 197 -1.00 5.09 -1.60
C ASP A 197 -1.41 5.97 -2.78
N ILE A 198 -1.05 7.26 -2.78
CA ILE A 198 -1.35 8.17 -3.90
C ILE A 198 -0.91 7.59 -5.22
N SER A 199 0.25 6.92 -5.26
CA SER A 199 0.74 6.28 -6.48
C SER A 199 -0.16 5.13 -6.96
N LEU A 200 -0.81 4.39 -6.06
CA LEU A 200 -1.81 3.40 -6.42
C LEU A 200 -3.03 4.09 -7.04
N PHE A 201 -3.54 5.14 -6.39
CA PHE A 201 -4.72 5.87 -6.85
C PHE A 201 -4.51 6.54 -8.21
N GLN A 202 -3.29 6.99 -8.50
CA GLN A 202 -2.93 7.59 -9.78
C GLN A 202 -2.85 6.59 -10.94
N HIS A 203 -2.46 5.34 -10.66
CA HIS A 203 -2.31 4.29 -11.69
C HIS A 203 -3.60 3.47 -11.88
N PHE A 204 -4.45 3.39 -10.84
CA PHE A 204 -5.63 2.53 -10.84
C PHE A 204 -6.90 3.33 -10.58
N PRO A 205 -7.76 3.56 -11.60
CA PRO A 205 -8.94 4.43 -11.46
C PRO A 205 -9.98 3.92 -10.47
N ASN A 206 -10.05 2.59 -10.28
CA ASN A 206 -10.93 1.96 -9.29
C ASN A 206 -10.27 1.88 -7.91
N SER A 207 -9.61 2.95 -7.49
CA SER A 207 -8.98 3.05 -6.17
C SER A 207 -9.99 3.51 -5.12
N ILE A 208 -9.80 3.04 -3.89
CA ILE A 208 -10.67 3.33 -2.76
C ILE A 208 -9.86 3.87 -1.61
N LEU A 209 -10.16 5.10 -1.22
CA LEU A 209 -9.61 5.72 -0.03
C LEU A 209 -10.36 5.25 1.22
N ILE A 210 -9.63 4.70 2.18
CA ILE A 210 -10.11 4.52 3.55
C ILE A 210 -9.67 5.76 4.34
N PRO A 211 -10.59 6.62 4.82
CA PRO A 211 -10.21 7.85 5.49
C PRO A 211 -9.45 7.58 6.78
N SER A 212 -8.34 8.29 6.99
CA SER A 212 -7.58 8.22 8.24
C SER A 212 -7.78 9.50 9.04
N PRO A 213 -8.20 9.42 10.33
CA PRO A 213 -8.36 10.60 11.18
C PRO A 213 -7.03 11.23 11.57
N LYS A 214 -5.94 10.51 11.39
CA LYS A 214 -4.59 10.90 11.82
C LYS A 214 -3.87 11.82 10.82
N LEU A 215 -4.39 11.95 9.60
CA LEU A 215 -3.79 12.76 8.54
C LEU A 215 -4.13 14.25 8.68
N SER A 216 -3.22 15.10 8.23
CA SER A 216 -3.47 16.53 8.06
C SER A 216 -4.55 16.79 7.01
N ASP A 217 -5.17 17.97 7.04
CA ASP A 217 -6.21 18.30 6.08
C ASP A 217 -5.67 18.39 4.64
N ASP A 218 -4.45 18.88 4.43
CA ASP A 218 -3.75 18.84 3.13
C ASP A 218 -3.59 17.41 2.61
N ALA A 219 -3.15 16.47 3.46
CA ALA A 219 -3.01 15.07 3.08
C ALA A 219 -4.35 14.43 2.71
N LYS A 220 -5.41 14.73 3.47
CA LYS A 220 -6.78 14.26 3.17
C LYS A 220 -7.27 14.78 1.83
N GLU A 221 -7.08 16.08 1.56
CA GLU A 221 -7.50 16.71 0.29
C GLU A 221 -6.78 16.08 -0.90
N ARG A 222 -5.48 15.87 -0.80
CA ARG A 222 -4.66 15.23 -1.85
C ARG A 222 -5.10 13.78 -2.12
N LEU A 223 -5.38 13.02 -1.09
CA LEU A 223 -5.87 11.65 -1.21
C LEU A 223 -7.26 11.59 -1.85
N GLN A 224 -8.20 12.44 -1.40
CA GLN A 224 -9.53 12.54 -1.98
C GLN A 224 -9.52 13.00 -3.44
N ALA A 225 -8.55 13.82 -3.82
CA ALA A 225 -8.38 14.24 -5.21
C ALA A 225 -7.84 13.12 -6.11
N ALA A 226 -7.05 12.20 -5.55
CA ALA A 226 -6.41 11.12 -6.29
C ALA A 226 -7.27 9.84 -6.39
N ALA A 227 -8.06 9.54 -5.36
CA ALA A 227 -8.86 8.32 -5.28
C ALA A 227 -10.12 8.38 -6.17
N GLY A 228 -10.53 7.22 -6.70
CA GLY A 228 -11.79 7.06 -7.42
C GLY A 228 -12.99 7.04 -6.47
N PHE A 229 -12.88 6.30 -5.38
CA PHE A 229 -13.94 6.12 -4.39
C PHE A 229 -13.42 6.37 -2.97
N VAL A 230 -14.37 6.53 -2.03
CA VAL A 230 -14.08 6.72 -0.60
C VAL A 230 -15.08 5.96 0.25
N SER A 231 -14.61 5.33 1.34
CA SER A 231 -15.45 4.69 2.36
C SER A 231 -16.03 5.73 3.34
N ASP A 232 -17.09 5.35 4.08
CA ASP A 232 -17.68 6.22 5.09
C ASP A 232 -16.92 6.14 6.44
N HIS A 233 -16.35 4.96 6.73
CA HIS A 233 -15.62 4.72 7.97
C HIS A 233 -14.12 4.58 7.73
N SER A 234 -13.37 4.69 8.81
CA SER A 234 -11.90 4.59 8.82
C SER A 234 -11.44 3.17 9.15
N ILE A 235 -10.19 2.83 8.72
CA ILE A 235 -9.47 1.61 9.08
C ILE A 235 -10.29 0.34 8.74
N GLU A 236 -10.27 -0.67 9.59
CA GLU A 236 -10.94 -1.96 9.37
C GLU A 236 -12.44 -1.84 9.08
N LYS A 237 -13.13 -0.86 9.70
CA LYS A 237 -14.58 -0.64 9.42
C LYS A 237 -14.80 -0.15 8.00
N GLY A 238 -13.95 0.75 7.52
CA GLY A 238 -14.01 1.23 6.14
C GLY A 238 -13.72 0.11 5.14
N PHE A 239 -12.71 -0.73 5.41
CA PHE A 239 -12.44 -1.88 4.58
C PHE A 239 -13.61 -2.88 4.58
N VAL A 240 -14.16 -3.20 5.76
CA VAL A 240 -15.28 -4.15 5.89
C VAL A 240 -16.51 -3.69 5.12
N GLU A 241 -16.90 -2.40 5.19
CA GLU A 241 -18.06 -1.92 4.46
C GLU A 241 -17.86 -1.95 2.94
N VAL A 242 -16.67 -1.58 2.46
CA VAL A 242 -16.31 -1.64 1.04
C VAL A 242 -16.28 -3.08 0.54
N ALA A 243 -15.59 -3.97 1.26
CA ALA A 243 -15.48 -5.39 0.91
C ALA A 243 -16.86 -6.07 0.90
N THR A 244 -17.70 -5.77 1.88
CA THR A 244 -19.09 -6.26 1.95
C THR A 244 -19.91 -5.80 0.73
N HIS A 245 -19.79 -4.53 0.36
CA HIS A 245 -20.48 -4.00 -0.83
C HIS A 245 -20.05 -4.73 -2.11
N ILE A 246 -18.73 -4.90 -2.32
CA ILE A 246 -18.17 -5.60 -3.48
C ILE A 246 -18.64 -7.07 -3.51
N VAL A 247 -18.55 -7.78 -2.37
CA VAL A 247 -19.01 -9.17 -2.27
C VAL A 247 -20.49 -9.30 -2.64
N ASN A 248 -21.36 -8.44 -2.09
CA ASN A 248 -22.78 -8.45 -2.38
C ASN A 248 -23.08 -8.12 -3.85
N ALA A 249 -22.40 -7.14 -4.42
CA ALA A 249 -22.54 -6.76 -5.82
C ALA A 249 -22.13 -7.90 -6.78
N ARG A 250 -21.09 -8.68 -6.42
CA ARG A 250 -20.64 -9.83 -7.20
C ARG A 250 -21.52 -11.07 -7.02
N ALA A 251 -22.08 -11.29 -5.84
CA ALA A 251 -22.93 -12.44 -5.54
C ALA A 251 -24.36 -12.31 -6.07
N GLY A 252 -24.84 -11.11 -6.31
CA GLY A 252 -26.22 -10.83 -6.79
C GLY A 252 -26.39 -10.79 -8.31
N GLY A 253 -25.32 -10.99 -9.08
CA GLY A 253 -25.32 -11.15 -10.53
C GLY A 253 -25.10 -12.60 -10.90
#